data_359c742b8d39e74fe151493fd7f80b06
#
_entry.id   359c742b8d39e74fe151493fd7f80b06
#
_cell.length_a   1.000
_cell.length_b   1.000
_cell.length_c   1.000
_cell.angle_alpha   90.00
_cell.angle_beta   90.00
_cell.angle_gamma   90.00
#
_symmetry.space_group_name_H-M   'P 1'
#
loop_
_entity.id
_entity.type
_entity.pdbx_description
1 polymer ?
#
loop_
_entity_poly.entity_id
_entity_poly.type
_entity_poly.pdbx_seq_one_letter_code
_entity_poly.pdbx_strand_id
1 'polypeptide(L)'
;MKKLIVILACVWMAMAAVAQDRKFSPEKFQADMEAFIAREANLSANESQKLFPLLREMHDKQRTTMGKLHQLGKNKPTDDATCAEYIKQYDKMQIELKTIEQNYHKKMMAVIPARKLFDVINAETRFHRQMMKGWQQRGRQR
;
A
#
# COMPACT_ATOMS: atom_id res chain seq x y z
N MET A 1 31.97 41.72 -12.70
CA MET A 1 31.72 40.52 -13.53
C MET A 1 31.96 39.19 -12.80
N LYS A 2 33.02 39.04 -12.03
CA LYS A 2 33.31 37.77 -11.28
C LYS A 2 32.21 37.39 -10.26
N LYS A 3 31.56 38.35 -9.62
CA LYS A 3 30.46 38.10 -8.64
C LYS A 3 29.15 37.64 -9.28
N LEU A 4 28.87 38.03 -10.50
CA LEU A 4 27.70 37.63 -11.27
C LEU A 4 27.79 36.19 -11.76
N ILE A 5 29.00 35.73 -12.10
CA ILE A 5 29.26 34.35 -12.56
C ILE A 5 29.07 33.34 -11.42
N VAL A 6 29.46 33.73 -10.19
CA VAL A 6 29.29 32.87 -9.00
C VAL A 6 27.80 32.68 -8.65
N ILE A 7 26.98 33.73 -8.78
CA ILE A 7 25.54 33.66 -8.52
C ILE A 7 24.83 32.78 -9.55
N LEU A 8 25.23 32.84 -10.83
CA LEU A 8 24.65 31.98 -11.87
C LEU A 8 25.02 30.51 -11.67
N ALA A 9 26.24 30.22 -11.21
CA ALA A 9 26.67 28.85 -10.91
C ALA A 9 25.91 28.24 -9.73
N CYS A 10 25.58 29.03 -8.70
CA CYS A 10 24.77 28.56 -7.55
C CYS A 10 23.32 28.29 -7.92
N VAL A 11 22.73 29.03 -8.86
CA VAL A 11 21.36 28.80 -9.33
C VAL A 11 21.26 27.51 -10.16
N TRP A 12 22.31 27.19 -10.93
CA TRP A 12 22.35 25.93 -11.70
C TRP A 12 22.50 24.69 -10.80
N MET A 13 23.25 24.78 -9.69
CA MET A 13 23.36 23.68 -8.74
C MET A 13 22.06 23.43 -7.95
N ALA A 14 21.24 24.45 -7.71
CA ALA A 14 19.96 24.31 -7.03
C ALA A 14 18.90 23.62 -7.91
N MET A 15 18.98 23.71 -9.23
CA MET A 15 18.06 23.02 -10.14
C MET A 15 18.37 21.53 -10.37
N ALA A 16 19.61 21.09 -10.13
CA ALA A 16 20.00 19.69 -10.26
C ALA A 16 19.48 18.79 -9.13
N ALA A 17 19.02 19.38 -8.01
CA ALA A 17 18.51 18.63 -6.86
C ALA A 17 17.02 18.22 -6.98
N VAL A 18 16.30 18.63 -8.02
CA VAL A 18 14.85 18.37 -8.17
C VAL A 18 14.55 17.15 -9.05
N ALA A 19 15.54 16.60 -9.72
CA ALA A 19 15.40 15.43 -10.59
C ALA A 19 15.87 14.14 -9.91
N GLN A 20 15.64 13.98 -8.60
CA GLN A 20 15.74 12.65 -8.00
C GLN A 20 14.50 11.88 -8.40
N ASP A 21 14.67 10.91 -9.31
CA ASP A 21 13.73 9.82 -9.54
C ASP A 21 13.23 9.32 -8.18
N ARG A 22 11.98 9.64 -7.87
CA ARG A 22 11.34 9.12 -6.65
C ARG A 22 11.07 7.64 -6.88
N LYS A 23 12.13 6.84 -6.70
CA LYS A 23 11.98 5.38 -6.62
C LYS A 23 10.93 5.09 -5.57
N PHE A 24 10.01 4.19 -5.89
CA PHE A 24 9.00 3.72 -4.93
C PHE A 24 9.74 3.17 -3.70
N SER A 25 9.45 3.74 -2.52
CA SER A 25 9.94 3.24 -1.23
C SER A 25 8.77 2.60 -0.48
N PRO A 26 8.80 1.28 -0.27
CA PRO A 26 7.79 0.58 0.52
C PRO A 26 7.65 1.15 1.94
N GLU A 27 8.78 1.52 2.56
CA GLU A 27 8.82 2.07 3.92
C GLU A 27 8.12 3.43 3.97
N LYS A 28 8.40 4.30 3.00
CA LYS A 28 7.74 5.60 2.90
C LYS A 28 6.25 5.43 2.62
N PHE A 29 5.88 4.52 1.72
CA PHE A 29 4.48 4.22 1.43
C PHE A 29 3.74 3.76 2.69
N GLN A 30 4.34 2.86 3.47
CA GLN A 30 3.78 2.37 4.72
C GLN A 30 3.61 3.50 5.74
N ALA A 31 4.62 4.35 5.91
CA ALA A 31 4.57 5.49 6.82
C ALA A 31 3.50 6.52 6.40
N ASP A 32 3.41 6.85 5.12
CA ASP A 32 2.41 7.77 4.58
C ASP A 32 0.99 7.21 4.78
N MET A 33 0.79 5.90 4.59
CA MET A 33 -0.49 5.23 4.81
C MET A 33 -0.90 5.26 6.29
N GLU A 34 0.01 4.92 7.19
CA GLU A 34 -0.25 4.94 8.64
C GLU A 34 -0.57 6.35 9.14
N ALA A 35 0.16 7.36 8.70
CA ALA A 35 -0.11 8.76 9.02
C ALA A 35 -1.48 9.21 8.50
N PHE A 36 -1.84 8.81 7.28
CA PHE A 36 -3.16 9.07 6.70
C PHE A 36 -4.27 8.42 7.52
N ILE A 37 -4.14 7.12 7.82
CA ILE A 37 -5.12 6.36 8.62
C ILE A 37 -5.28 6.96 10.02
N ALA A 38 -4.18 7.27 10.71
CA ALA A 38 -4.22 7.85 12.05
C ALA A 38 -5.01 9.16 12.09
N ARG A 39 -4.82 10.02 11.10
CA ARG A 39 -5.53 11.28 10.96
C ARG A 39 -7.01 11.07 10.65
N GLU A 40 -7.32 10.26 9.64
CA GLU A 40 -8.69 10.07 9.15
C GLU A 40 -9.59 9.32 10.14
N ALA A 41 -9.03 8.35 10.88
CA ALA A 41 -9.74 7.62 11.93
C ALA A 41 -9.63 8.28 13.33
N ASN A 42 -8.96 9.43 13.42
CA ASN A 42 -8.72 10.15 14.66
C ASN A 42 -8.19 9.22 15.77
N LEU A 43 -7.12 8.48 15.45
CA LEU A 43 -6.49 7.58 16.41
C LEU A 43 -5.63 8.35 17.40
N SER A 44 -5.71 7.98 18.67
CA SER A 44 -4.74 8.44 19.67
C SER A 44 -3.36 7.77 19.44
N ALA A 45 -2.32 8.31 20.06
CA ALA A 45 -0.98 7.71 20.00
C ALA A 45 -0.98 6.27 20.55
N ASN A 46 -1.71 6.01 21.63
CA ASN A 46 -1.85 4.68 22.22
C ASN A 46 -2.58 3.70 21.28
N GLU A 47 -3.66 4.14 20.64
CA GLU A 47 -4.41 3.33 19.67
C GLU A 47 -3.55 3.00 18.45
N SER A 48 -2.85 3.99 17.91
CA SER A 48 -1.92 3.81 16.78
C SER A 48 -0.81 2.82 17.11
N GLN A 49 -0.22 2.92 18.30
CA GLN A 49 0.85 2.03 18.75
C GLN A 49 0.40 0.56 18.86
N LYS A 50 -0.87 0.33 19.22
CA LYS A 50 -1.43 -1.04 19.31
C LYS A 50 -1.92 -1.56 17.97
N LEU A 51 -2.48 -0.70 17.12
CA LEU A 51 -3.09 -1.08 15.86
C LEU A 51 -2.08 -1.36 14.75
N PHE A 52 -1.12 -0.45 14.51
CA PHE A 52 -0.27 -0.53 13.34
C PHE A 52 0.62 -1.78 13.25
N PRO A 53 1.15 -2.34 14.34
CA PRO A 53 1.84 -3.63 14.26
C PRO A 53 0.94 -4.75 13.71
N LEU A 54 -0.33 -4.81 14.13
CA LEU A 54 -1.31 -5.79 13.63
C LEU A 54 -1.65 -5.56 12.15
N LEU A 55 -1.78 -4.30 11.75
CA LEU A 55 -2.05 -3.92 10.37
C LEU A 55 -0.88 -4.32 9.44
N ARG A 56 0.35 -4.06 9.86
CA ARG A 56 1.56 -4.48 9.11
C ARG A 56 1.64 -5.98 8.95
N GLU A 57 1.41 -6.71 10.03
CA GLU A 57 1.44 -8.18 10.04
C GLU A 57 0.35 -8.77 9.11
N MET A 58 -0.84 -8.18 9.10
CA MET A 58 -1.91 -8.53 8.17
C MET A 58 -1.45 -8.33 6.72
N HIS A 59 -0.91 -7.16 6.39
CA HIS A 59 -0.43 -6.83 5.06
C HIS A 59 0.70 -7.76 4.60
N ASP A 60 1.62 -8.13 5.47
CA ASP A 60 2.72 -9.04 5.14
C ASP A 60 2.21 -10.44 4.79
N LYS A 61 1.23 -10.95 5.56
CA LYS A 61 0.57 -12.23 5.24
C LYS A 61 -0.22 -12.16 3.94
N GLN A 62 -0.98 -11.10 3.72
CA GLN A 62 -1.71 -10.89 2.47
C GLN A 62 -0.75 -10.80 1.28
N ARG A 63 0.37 -10.09 1.41
CA ARG A 63 1.40 -9.98 0.35
C ARG A 63 1.95 -11.33 -0.04
N THR A 64 2.18 -12.23 0.91
CA THR A 64 2.65 -13.60 0.63
C THR A 64 1.62 -14.37 -0.22
N THR A 65 0.34 -14.33 0.15
CA THR A 65 -0.73 -15.00 -0.61
C THR A 65 -0.95 -14.34 -1.97
N MET A 66 -0.89 -13.01 -2.05
CA MET A 66 -0.95 -12.29 -3.34
C MET A 66 0.24 -12.64 -4.26
N GLY A 67 1.42 -12.87 -3.70
CA GLY A 67 2.59 -13.34 -4.45
C GLY A 67 2.34 -14.70 -5.09
N LYS A 68 1.73 -15.65 -4.37
CA LYS A 68 1.32 -16.96 -4.93
C LYS A 68 0.29 -16.80 -6.04
N LEU A 69 -0.70 -15.91 -5.84
CA LEU A 69 -1.72 -15.61 -6.84
C LEU A 69 -1.13 -15.01 -8.11
N HIS A 70 -0.15 -14.11 -7.96
CA HIS A 70 0.58 -13.56 -9.11
C HIS A 70 1.37 -14.63 -9.88
N GLN A 71 2.01 -15.56 -9.18
CA GLN A 71 2.71 -16.68 -9.82
C GLN A 71 1.75 -17.60 -10.58
N LEU A 72 0.59 -17.89 -9.97
CA LEU A 72 -0.47 -18.67 -10.64
C LEU A 72 -0.90 -18.02 -11.96
N GLY A 73 -1.06 -16.69 -11.98
CA GLY A 73 -1.48 -15.92 -13.16
C GLY A 73 -0.46 -15.85 -14.31
N LYS A 74 0.81 -16.24 -14.07
CA LYS A 74 1.84 -16.25 -15.13
C LYS A 74 1.65 -17.36 -16.14
N ASN A 75 1.08 -18.50 -15.73
CA ASN A 75 0.83 -19.64 -16.58
C ASN A 75 -0.63 -19.63 -17.00
N LYS A 76 -0.92 -19.09 -18.19
CA LYS A 76 -2.30 -19.11 -18.72
C LYS A 76 -2.66 -20.54 -19.14
N PRO A 77 -3.65 -21.16 -18.50
CA PRO A 77 -4.14 -22.47 -18.94
C PRO A 77 -4.87 -22.33 -20.27
N THR A 78 -4.84 -23.38 -21.10
CA THR A 78 -5.40 -23.38 -22.45
C THR A 78 -6.47 -24.43 -22.69
N ASP A 79 -6.57 -25.43 -21.82
CA ASP A 79 -7.58 -26.49 -21.87
C ASP A 79 -8.51 -26.45 -20.65
N ASP A 80 -9.67 -27.07 -20.76
CA ASP A 80 -10.72 -27.02 -19.73
C ASP A 80 -10.26 -27.56 -18.37
N ALA A 81 -9.47 -28.63 -18.35
CA ALA A 81 -9.04 -29.25 -17.10
C ALA A 81 -8.09 -28.34 -16.33
N THR A 82 -7.10 -27.77 -17.01
CA THR A 82 -6.16 -26.82 -16.41
C THR A 82 -6.84 -25.50 -16.07
N CYS A 83 -7.83 -25.03 -16.84
CA CYS A 83 -8.64 -23.88 -16.50
C CYS A 83 -9.44 -24.10 -15.21
N ALA A 84 -10.07 -25.27 -15.05
CA ALA A 84 -10.82 -25.61 -13.86
C ALA A 84 -9.94 -25.65 -12.61
N GLU A 85 -8.75 -26.24 -12.70
CA GLU A 85 -7.81 -26.27 -11.59
C GLU A 85 -7.27 -24.85 -11.23
N TYR A 86 -7.03 -24.02 -12.26
CA TYR A 86 -6.66 -22.61 -12.05
C TYR A 86 -7.75 -21.87 -11.24
N ILE A 87 -9.00 -21.97 -11.66
CA ILE A 87 -10.13 -21.32 -10.99
C ILE A 87 -10.23 -21.78 -9.54
N LYS A 88 -10.11 -23.08 -9.29
CA LYS A 88 -10.15 -23.64 -7.93
C LYS A 88 -9.02 -23.10 -7.04
N GLN A 89 -7.80 -23.01 -7.58
CA GLN A 89 -6.67 -22.46 -6.83
C GLN A 89 -6.82 -20.96 -6.60
N TYR A 90 -7.30 -20.22 -7.59
CA TYR A 90 -7.61 -18.81 -7.48
C TYR A 90 -8.62 -18.54 -6.37
N ASP A 91 -9.75 -19.25 -6.37
CA ASP A 91 -10.81 -19.10 -5.35
C ASP A 91 -10.29 -19.43 -3.96
N LYS A 92 -9.50 -20.50 -3.82
CA LYS A 92 -8.88 -20.86 -2.54
C LYS A 92 -7.99 -19.74 -1.99
N MET A 93 -7.19 -19.11 -2.83
CA MET A 93 -6.31 -17.99 -2.42
C MET A 93 -7.13 -16.73 -2.07
N GLN A 94 -8.23 -16.46 -2.76
CA GLN A 94 -9.13 -15.36 -2.42
C GLN A 94 -9.80 -15.57 -1.05
N ILE A 95 -10.22 -16.80 -0.76
CA ILE A 95 -10.75 -17.16 0.57
C ILE A 95 -9.67 -17.00 1.65
N GLU A 96 -8.42 -17.43 1.38
CA GLU A 96 -7.30 -17.26 2.30
C GLU A 96 -7.05 -15.78 2.62
N LEU A 97 -7.04 -14.89 1.61
CA LEU A 97 -6.90 -13.44 1.81
C LEU A 97 -7.99 -12.88 2.72
N LYS A 98 -9.24 -13.27 2.50
CA LYS A 98 -10.38 -12.83 3.33
C LYS A 98 -10.35 -13.42 4.74
N THR A 99 -9.85 -14.63 4.90
CA THR A 99 -9.66 -15.26 6.21
C THR A 99 -8.57 -14.54 7.01
N ILE A 100 -7.46 -14.17 6.38
CA ILE A 100 -6.40 -13.35 7.01
C ILE A 100 -7.01 -12.03 7.50
N GLU A 101 -7.69 -11.30 6.62
CA GLU A 101 -8.33 -10.02 6.94
C GLU A 101 -9.28 -10.15 8.13
N GLN A 102 -10.20 -11.13 8.11
CA GLN A 102 -11.14 -11.39 9.18
C GLN A 102 -10.45 -11.67 10.53
N ASN A 103 -9.40 -12.48 10.52
CA ASN A 103 -8.67 -12.84 11.74
C ASN A 103 -7.97 -11.62 12.35
N TYR A 104 -7.40 -10.75 11.51
CA TYR A 104 -6.74 -9.52 11.99
C TYR A 104 -7.74 -8.47 12.43
N HIS A 105 -8.89 -8.33 11.77
CA HIS A 105 -9.96 -7.46 12.25
C HIS A 105 -10.42 -7.85 13.67
N LYS A 106 -10.53 -9.16 13.96
CA LYS A 106 -10.84 -9.62 15.32
C LYS A 106 -9.76 -9.23 16.33
N LYS A 107 -8.47 -9.37 15.99
CA LYS A 107 -7.35 -8.93 16.84
C LYS A 107 -7.36 -7.42 17.06
N MET A 108 -7.62 -6.64 16.00
CA MET A 108 -7.66 -5.18 16.07
C MET A 108 -8.82 -4.69 16.92
N MET A 109 -10.00 -5.31 16.83
CA MET A 109 -11.16 -5.00 17.70
C MET A 109 -10.90 -5.29 19.17
N ALA A 110 -9.91 -6.12 19.50
CA ALA A 110 -9.49 -6.34 20.90
C ALA A 110 -8.63 -5.19 21.47
N VAL A 111 -8.07 -4.33 20.62
CA VAL A 111 -7.14 -3.25 21.03
C VAL A 111 -7.66 -1.84 20.75
N ILE A 112 -8.61 -1.67 19.85
CA ILE A 112 -9.32 -0.40 19.58
C ILE A 112 -10.82 -0.64 19.44
N PRO A 113 -11.66 0.39 19.67
CA PRO A 113 -13.10 0.29 19.48
C PRO A 113 -13.47 -0.08 18.04
N ALA A 114 -14.49 -0.94 17.87
CA ALA A 114 -14.97 -1.38 16.54
C ALA A 114 -15.34 -0.19 15.64
N ARG A 115 -15.89 0.91 16.18
CA ARG A 115 -16.19 2.14 15.45
C ARG A 115 -14.93 2.73 14.81
N LYS A 116 -13.82 2.80 15.57
CA LYS A 116 -12.55 3.29 15.05
C LYS A 116 -11.94 2.37 14.02
N LEU A 117 -12.06 1.04 14.21
CA LEU A 117 -11.61 0.09 13.19
C LEU A 117 -12.39 0.26 11.88
N PHE A 118 -13.69 0.51 11.95
CA PHE A 118 -14.49 0.84 10.75
C PHE A 118 -13.93 2.07 10.02
N ASP A 119 -13.59 3.13 10.75
CA ASP A 119 -12.99 4.33 10.17
C ASP A 119 -11.58 4.06 9.59
N VAL A 120 -10.78 3.19 10.25
CA VAL A 120 -9.47 2.71 9.74
C VAL A 120 -9.61 1.99 8.40
N ILE A 121 -10.53 1.04 8.29
CA ILE A 121 -10.79 0.28 7.05
C ILE A 121 -11.19 1.23 5.90
N ASN A 122 -12.05 2.18 6.19
CA ASN A 122 -12.48 3.19 5.21
C ASN A 122 -11.32 4.13 4.81
N ALA A 123 -10.48 4.52 5.76
CA ALA A 123 -9.31 5.36 5.50
C ALA A 123 -8.29 4.63 4.63
N GLU A 124 -7.99 3.38 4.92
CA GLU A 124 -7.10 2.54 4.12
C GLU A 124 -7.59 2.41 2.67
N THR A 125 -8.87 2.11 2.49
CA THR A 125 -9.52 2.02 1.17
C THR A 125 -9.40 3.34 0.39
N ARG A 126 -9.60 4.48 1.06
CA ARG A 126 -9.45 5.81 0.45
C ARG A 126 -8.00 6.10 0.07
N PHE A 127 -7.05 5.75 0.92
CA PHE A 127 -5.62 5.92 0.65
C PHE A 127 -5.20 5.17 -0.61
N HIS A 128 -5.52 3.87 -0.70
CA HIS A 128 -5.22 3.06 -1.87
C HIS A 128 -5.85 3.62 -3.15
N ARG A 129 -7.10 4.06 -3.10
CA ARG A 129 -7.79 4.69 -4.24
C ARG A 129 -7.09 5.96 -4.71
N GLN A 130 -6.64 6.81 -3.79
CA GLN A 130 -5.91 8.04 -4.11
C GLN A 130 -4.56 7.74 -4.76
N MET A 131 -3.84 6.76 -4.23
CA MET A 131 -2.55 6.33 -4.78
C MET A 131 -2.69 5.77 -6.20
N MET A 132 -3.69 4.94 -6.45
CA MET A 132 -3.98 4.38 -7.78
C MET A 132 -4.31 5.48 -8.80
N LYS A 133 -5.13 6.47 -8.43
CA LYS A 133 -5.42 7.62 -9.29
C LYS A 133 -4.17 8.43 -9.62
N GLY A 134 -3.30 8.68 -8.63
CA GLY A 134 -2.04 9.39 -8.83
C GLY A 134 -1.09 8.67 -9.77
N TRP A 135 -1.04 7.34 -9.73
CA TRP A 135 -0.22 6.53 -10.65
C TRP A 135 -0.77 6.54 -12.08
N GLN A 136 -2.09 6.42 -12.24
CA GLN A 136 -2.74 6.50 -13.56
C GLN A 136 -2.54 7.84 -14.24
N GLN A 137 -2.61 8.94 -13.51
CA GLN A 137 -2.35 10.28 -14.04
C GLN A 137 -0.91 10.45 -14.51
N ARG A 138 0.07 9.94 -13.74
CA ARG A 138 1.50 9.97 -14.13
C ARG A 138 1.79 9.09 -15.33
N GLY A 139 1.12 7.94 -15.46
CA GLY A 139 1.27 7.05 -16.62
C GLY A 139 0.75 7.65 -17.93
N ARG A 140 -0.23 8.58 -17.88
CA ARG A 140 -0.77 9.27 -19.06
C ARG A 140 0.08 10.45 -19.54
N GLN A 141 1.02 10.92 -18.73
CA GLN A 141 1.90 12.04 -19.04
C GLN A 141 3.26 11.63 -19.63
N ARG A 142 3.49 10.32 -19.79
CA ARG A 142 4.66 9.73 -20.46
C ARG A 142 4.32 9.19 -21.84
#